data_33f2319ad7d9cfa8fe3d668c69d97466
#
_entry.id   33f2319ad7d9cfa8fe3d668c69d97466
#
_cell.length_a   1.000
_cell.length_b   1.000
_cell.length_c   1.000
_cell.angle_alpha   90.00
_cell.angle_beta   90.00
_cell.angle_gamma   90.00
#
_symmetry.space_group_name_H-M   'P 1'
#
loop_
_entity.id
_entity.type
_entity.pdbx_description
1 polymer ?
#
loop_
_entity_poly.entity_id
_entity_poly.type
_entity_poly.pdbx_seq_one_letter_code
_entity_poly.pdbx_strand_id
1 'polypeptide(L)'
;FRSQGMNAIAVFTNGLPISEMGMPTLSQVFHNYFMADGKPAVDVIVNILKFSFTASGSITKEELKEISIPVLEGYSLIMPEQEWAKSKEGMNPVEISISVSMPEFDGIIHGVPVAAKHMKENGEVEYLPISERMAFMVSKAKKWALLRSKENKDKKIAIIFHNYPPTNASIGSAFGLDSIESIRLLLQRMKGEGYRVD
;
A
#
# COMPACT_ATOMS: atom_id res chain seq x y z
N PHE A 1 -8.79 -11.73 -7.73
CA PHE A 1 -9.85 -10.86 -7.18
C PHE A 1 -11.24 -11.43 -7.45
N ARG A 2 -11.63 -11.69 -8.70
CA ARG A 2 -12.98 -12.19 -9.04
C ARG A 2 -13.36 -13.48 -8.33
N SER A 3 -12.43 -14.45 -8.19
CA SER A 3 -12.64 -15.68 -7.43
C SER A 3 -12.91 -15.48 -5.95
N GLN A 4 -12.60 -14.30 -5.42
CA GLN A 4 -12.86 -13.91 -4.04
C GLN A 4 -14.10 -12.99 -3.90
N GLY A 5 -14.92 -12.89 -4.95
CA GLY A 5 -16.14 -12.09 -4.97
C GLY A 5 -15.88 -10.57 -5.04
N MET A 6 -14.75 -10.16 -5.60
CA MET A 6 -14.41 -8.74 -5.82
C MET A 6 -14.49 -8.41 -7.30
N ASN A 7 -15.02 -7.23 -7.63
CA ASN A 7 -14.87 -6.65 -8.95
C ASN A 7 -13.43 -6.14 -9.11
N ALA A 8 -12.89 -6.23 -10.31
CA ALA A 8 -11.54 -5.76 -10.59
C ALA A 8 -11.48 -5.02 -11.92
N ILE A 9 -10.89 -3.84 -11.90
CA ILE A 9 -10.54 -3.04 -13.07
C ILE A 9 -9.02 -3.12 -13.21
N ALA A 10 -8.53 -3.66 -14.31
CA ALA A 10 -7.10 -3.70 -14.61
C ALA A 10 -6.76 -2.54 -15.53
N VAL A 11 -5.80 -1.71 -15.12
CA VAL A 11 -5.31 -0.56 -15.88
C VAL A 11 -3.81 -0.72 -16.11
N PHE A 12 -3.36 -0.53 -17.33
CA PHE A 12 -1.96 -0.52 -17.71
C PHE A 12 -1.50 0.92 -17.94
N THR A 13 -0.42 1.30 -17.29
CA THR A 13 0.24 2.59 -17.50
C THR A 13 1.73 2.44 -17.24
N ASN A 14 2.53 3.31 -17.78
CA ASN A 14 3.98 3.33 -17.57
C ASN A 14 4.39 4.13 -16.32
N GLY A 15 3.49 4.80 -15.64
CA GLY A 15 3.82 5.70 -14.53
C GLY A 15 4.52 7.00 -14.97
N LEU A 16 5.26 6.97 -16.07
CA LEU A 16 5.83 8.15 -16.73
C LEU A 16 4.98 8.49 -17.96
N PRO A 17 4.51 9.74 -18.09
CA PRO A 17 3.74 10.14 -19.25
C PRO A 17 4.63 10.11 -20.50
N ILE A 18 4.24 9.34 -21.50
CA ILE A 18 4.86 9.34 -22.83
C ILE A 18 3.86 9.95 -23.78
N SER A 19 3.89 11.28 -23.91
CA SER A 19 2.95 12.05 -24.71
C SER A 19 2.91 11.65 -26.18
N GLU A 20 4.07 11.29 -26.75
CA GLU A 20 4.21 10.82 -28.13
C GLU A 20 3.45 9.52 -28.43
N MET A 21 3.23 8.69 -27.39
CA MET A 21 2.48 7.45 -27.48
C MET A 21 1.02 7.58 -27.01
N GLY A 22 0.57 8.80 -26.67
CA GLY A 22 -0.76 9.03 -26.14
C GLY A 22 -1.03 8.36 -24.79
N MET A 23 0.02 8.05 -24.02
CA MET A 23 -0.15 7.42 -22.71
C MET A 23 -0.66 8.42 -21.68
N PRO A 24 -1.72 8.09 -20.93
CA PRO A 24 -2.28 8.98 -19.94
C PRO A 24 -1.32 9.19 -18.77
N THR A 25 -1.41 10.37 -18.16
CA THR A 25 -0.78 10.64 -16.86
C THR A 25 -1.45 9.81 -15.77
N LEU A 26 -0.78 9.61 -14.63
CA LEU A 26 -1.42 8.94 -13.48
C LEU A 26 -2.66 9.70 -13.00
N SER A 27 -2.63 11.03 -12.99
CA SER A 27 -3.82 11.85 -12.69
C SER A 27 -4.99 11.49 -13.59
N GLN A 28 -4.79 11.43 -14.92
CA GLN A 28 -5.83 11.01 -15.86
C GLN A 28 -6.30 9.56 -15.61
N VAL A 29 -5.38 8.64 -15.29
CA VAL A 29 -5.75 7.26 -14.97
C VAL A 29 -6.65 7.21 -13.73
N PHE A 30 -6.30 7.92 -12.66
CA PHE A 30 -7.09 7.95 -11.44
C PHE A 30 -8.48 8.54 -11.68
N HIS A 31 -8.55 9.69 -12.37
CA HIS A 31 -9.84 10.33 -12.65
C HIS A 31 -10.72 9.53 -13.61
N ASN A 32 -10.15 8.92 -14.65
CA ASN A 32 -10.92 8.22 -15.67
C ASN A 32 -11.40 6.83 -15.24
N TYR A 33 -10.66 6.14 -14.37
CA TYR A 33 -10.93 4.74 -14.04
C TYR A 33 -11.29 4.49 -12.58
N PHE A 34 -10.89 5.37 -11.66
CA PHE A 34 -11.07 5.16 -10.24
C PHE A 34 -12.03 6.15 -9.58
N MET A 35 -12.48 7.16 -10.34
CA MET A 35 -13.46 8.14 -9.87
C MET A 35 -14.71 8.10 -10.75
N ALA A 36 -15.88 8.38 -10.17
CA ALA A 36 -17.14 8.59 -10.86
C ALA A 36 -17.90 9.72 -10.15
N ASP A 37 -18.37 10.71 -10.91
CA ASP A 37 -19.11 11.86 -10.37
C ASP A 37 -18.38 12.56 -9.19
N GLY A 38 -17.05 12.69 -9.29
CA GLY A 38 -16.22 13.31 -8.27
C GLY A 38 -16.05 12.46 -6.98
N LYS A 39 -16.46 11.19 -6.99
CA LYS A 39 -16.34 10.26 -5.85
C LYS A 39 -15.53 9.03 -6.23
N PRO A 40 -14.87 8.39 -5.25
CA PRO A 40 -14.21 7.12 -5.49
C PRO A 40 -15.17 6.05 -6.02
N ALA A 41 -14.83 5.48 -7.18
CA ALA A 41 -15.57 4.36 -7.80
C ALA A 41 -14.97 2.99 -7.42
N VAL A 42 -13.82 2.98 -6.75
CA VAL A 42 -13.14 1.78 -6.25
C VAL A 42 -12.86 1.92 -4.76
N ASP A 43 -12.84 0.80 -4.03
CA ASP A 43 -12.62 0.78 -2.60
C ASP A 43 -11.14 0.72 -2.21
N VAL A 44 -10.30 0.17 -3.09
CA VAL A 44 -8.86 -0.03 -2.89
C VAL A 44 -8.15 -0.11 -4.24
N ILE A 45 -6.95 0.41 -4.29
CA ILE A 45 -6.05 0.26 -5.45
C ILE A 45 -4.91 -0.67 -5.04
N VAL A 46 -4.54 -1.60 -5.92
CA VAL A 46 -3.30 -2.37 -5.82
C VAL A 46 -2.35 -1.84 -6.89
N ASN A 47 -1.33 -1.15 -6.45
CA ASN A 47 -0.26 -0.65 -7.30
C ASN A 47 0.77 -1.76 -7.57
N ILE A 48 1.21 -1.89 -8.82
CA ILE A 48 2.30 -2.79 -9.22
C ILE A 48 3.43 -1.99 -9.92
N LEU A 49 3.26 -0.68 -10.01
CA LEU A 49 4.32 0.21 -10.51
C LEU A 49 5.37 0.39 -9.41
N LYS A 50 6.62 0.43 -9.79
CA LYS A 50 7.72 0.81 -8.90
C LYS A 50 7.82 2.34 -8.82
N PHE A 51 8.54 2.83 -7.84
CA PHE A 51 8.76 4.24 -7.57
C PHE A 51 7.53 4.99 -7.02
N SER A 52 7.77 6.20 -6.60
CA SER A 52 6.75 7.14 -6.15
C SER A 52 5.90 7.64 -7.33
N PHE A 53 4.60 7.73 -7.15
CA PHE A 53 3.67 8.30 -8.13
C PHE A 53 3.97 9.79 -8.36
N THR A 54 4.26 10.53 -7.28
CA THR A 54 4.51 11.96 -7.36
C THR A 54 5.91 12.29 -7.90
N ALA A 55 6.87 11.37 -7.80
CA ALA A 55 8.22 11.57 -8.34
C ALA A 55 8.22 11.68 -9.87
N SER A 56 7.23 11.11 -10.55
CA SER A 56 7.08 11.25 -12.01
C SER A 56 6.52 12.60 -12.45
N GLY A 57 5.96 13.39 -11.51
CA GLY A 57 5.24 14.62 -11.80
C GLY A 57 3.90 14.43 -12.52
N SER A 58 3.43 13.18 -12.67
CA SER A 58 2.19 12.88 -13.39
C SER A 58 0.94 12.86 -12.50
N ILE A 59 1.11 13.00 -11.20
CA ILE A 59 0.06 13.22 -10.19
C ILE A 59 0.66 13.96 -9.00
N THR A 60 -0.12 14.78 -8.30
CA THR A 60 0.32 15.53 -7.12
C THR A 60 -0.12 14.85 -5.81
N LYS A 61 0.51 15.22 -4.69
CA LYS A 61 0.09 14.75 -3.36
C LYS A 61 -1.30 15.26 -2.98
N GLU A 62 -1.62 16.46 -3.41
CA GLU A 62 -2.92 17.08 -3.19
C GLU A 62 -4.01 16.26 -3.88
N GLU A 63 -3.83 15.90 -5.16
CA GLU A 63 -4.76 15.03 -5.89
C GLU A 63 -4.91 13.66 -5.21
N LEU A 64 -3.82 13.03 -4.77
CA LEU A 64 -3.89 11.74 -4.05
C LEU A 64 -4.69 11.85 -2.75
N LYS A 65 -4.57 12.95 -2.01
CA LYS A 65 -5.36 13.20 -0.80
C LYS A 65 -6.85 13.40 -1.11
N GLU A 66 -7.18 14.15 -2.17
CA GLU A 66 -8.57 14.40 -2.60
C GLU A 66 -9.24 13.10 -3.05
N ILE A 67 -8.54 12.27 -3.80
CA ILE A 67 -9.00 10.96 -4.25
C ILE A 67 -9.32 10.05 -3.06
N SER A 68 -8.52 10.10 -1.99
CA SER A 68 -8.77 9.41 -0.72
C SER A 68 -9.10 7.91 -0.85
N ILE A 69 -8.39 7.20 -1.74
CA ILE A 69 -8.48 5.75 -1.91
C ILE A 69 -7.22 5.11 -1.35
N PRO A 70 -7.31 4.09 -0.47
CA PRO A 70 -6.13 3.37 0.00
C PRO A 70 -5.42 2.66 -1.16
N VAL A 71 -4.10 2.84 -1.23
CA VAL A 71 -3.25 2.20 -2.23
C VAL A 71 -2.32 1.21 -1.54
N LEU A 72 -2.39 -0.05 -1.94
CA LEU A 72 -1.52 -1.12 -1.46
C LEU A 72 -0.42 -1.38 -2.49
N GLU A 73 0.79 -1.61 -2.01
CA GLU A 73 1.93 -1.87 -2.89
C GLU A 73 2.11 -3.37 -3.14
N GLY A 74 2.06 -3.77 -4.43
CA GLY A 74 2.51 -5.06 -4.90
C GLY A 74 3.76 -4.86 -5.74
N TYR A 75 4.89 -5.46 -5.37
CA TYR A 75 6.13 -5.26 -6.12
C TYR A 75 6.70 -6.56 -6.68
N SER A 76 7.50 -6.43 -7.74
CA SER A 76 8.22 -7.53 -8.36
C SER A 76 9.66 -7.57 -7.85
N LEU A 77 10.09 -8.71 -7.32
CA LEU A 77 11.47 -8.95 -6.90
C LEU A 77 12.42 -8.97 -8.11
N ILE A 78 13.59 -8.35 -8.00
CA ILE A 78 14.64 -8.41 -9.01
C ILE A 78 15.48 -9.68 -8.94
N MET A 79 15.29 -10.48 -7.89
CA MET A 79 15.91 -11.79 -7.71
C MET A 79 14.92 -12.92 -7.96
N PRO A 80 15.39 -14.14 -8.27
CA PRO A 80 14.54 -15.32 -8.37
C PRO A 80 13.83 -15.64 -7.07
N GLU A 81 12.59 -16.18 -7.17
CA GLU A 81 11.79 -16.57 -6.01
C GLU A 81 12.53 -17.52 -5.05
N GLN A 82 13.25 -18.50 -5.62
CA GLN A 82 13.98 -19.50 -4.82
C GLN A 82 15.15 -18.88 -4.02
N GLU A 83 15.81 -17.89 -4.58
CA GLU A 83 16.88 -17.15 -3.88
C GLU A 83 16.29 -16.29 -2.76
N TRP A 84 15.23 -15.57 -3.07
CA TRP A 84 14.52 -14.76 -2.08
C TRP A 84 13.99 -15.61 -0.91
N ALA A 85 13.39 -16.76 -1.19
CA ALA A 85 12.85 -17.65 -0.15
C ALA A 85 13.93 -18.21 0.79
N LYS A 86 15.17 -18.32 0.32
CA LYS A 86 16.33 -18.77 1.12
C LYS A 86 17.06 -17.63 1.80
N SER A 87 16.88 -16.40 1.33
CA SER A 87 17.57 -15.22 1.86
C SER A 87 17.07 -14.90 3.27
N LYS A 88 18.02 -14.67 4.18
CA LYS A 88 17.73 -14.13 5.53
C LYS A 88 17.68 -12.60 5.54
N GLU A 89 18.16 -11.96 4.50
CA GLU A 89 18.25 -10.51 4.39
C GLU A 89 17.03 -9.91 3.65
N GLY A 90 16.28 -10.74 2.91
CA GLY A 90 15.17 -10.27 2.08
C GLY A 90 15.64 -9.52 0.83
N MET A 91 15.10 -8.33 0.59
CA MET A 91 15.48 -7.46 -0.52
C MET A 91 16.76 -6.68 -0.22
N ASN A 92 17.52 -6.37 -1.26
CA ASN A 92 18.68 -5.47 -1.12
C ASN A 92 18.23 -4.01 -0.86
N PRO A 93 19.12 -3.15 -0.32
CA PRO A 93 18.75 -1.76 0.03
C PRO A 93 18.22 -0.92 -1.14
N VAL A 94 18.73 -1.11 -2.35
CA VAL A 94 18.26 -0.38 -3.54
C VAL A 94 16.83 -0.80 -3.88
N GLU A 95 16.55 -2.09 -3.86
CA GLU A 95 15.20 -2.62 -4.12
C GLU A 95 14.20 -2.16 -3.06
N ILE A 96 14.58 -2.14 -1.78
CA ILE A 96 13.76 -1.58 -0.70
C ILE A 96 13.45 -0.11 -0.98
N SER A 97 14.45 0.67 -1.37
CA SER A 97 14.28 2.09 -1.64
C SER A 97 13.23 2.35 -2.72
N ILE A 98 13.32 1.68 -3.87
CA ILE A 98 12.44 1.94 -5.02
C ILE A 98 11.07 1.24 -4.93
N SER A 99 10.97 0.14 -4.20
CA SER A 99 9.73 -0.67 -4.13
C SER A 99 8.95 -0.50 -2.83
N VAL A 100 9.55 0.11 -1.81
CA VAL A 100 8.90 0.32 -0.51
C VAL A 100 8.99 1.77 -0.08
N SER A 101 10.22 2.29 0.13
CA SER A 101 10.39 3.61 0.74
C SER A 101 9.87 4.74 -0.13
N MET A 102 10.13 4.71 -1.44
CA MET A 102 9.63 5.76 -2.34
C MET A 102 8.10 5.75 -2.47
N PRO A 103 7.42 4.61 -2.67
CA PRO A 103 5.96 4.55 -2.62
C PRO A 103 5.36 5.05 -1.30
N GLU A 104 6.00 4.78 -0.16
CA GLU A 104 5.52 5.25 1.15
C GLU A 104 5.44 6.78 1.26
N PHE A 105 6.27 7.54 0.53
CA PHE A 105 6.16 9.01 0.48
C PHE A 105 4.84 9.50 -0.13
N ASP A 106 4.17 8.68 -0.92
CA ASP A 106 2.86 8.96 -1.50
C ASP A 106 1.71 8.37 -0.68
N GLY A 107 2.01 7.77 0.47
CA GLY A 107 1.03 7.08 1.29
C GLY A 107 0.64 5.69 0.77
N ILE A 108 1.41 5.12 -0.15
CA ILE A 108 1.25 3.74 -0.62
C ILE A 108 1.82 2.82 0.45
N ILE A 109 1.01 1.88 0.92
CA ILE A 109 1.29 1.11 2.13
C ILE A 109 1.28 -0.40 1.89
N HIS A 110 1.82 -1.13 2.87
CA HIS A 110 1.71 -2.59 2.94
C HIS A 110 2.34 -3.34 1.76
N GLY A 111 3.59 -3.02 1.43
CA GLY A 111 4.33 -3.69 0.37
C GLY A 111 4.31 -5.22 0.47
N VAL A 112 3.97 -5.89 -0.63
CA VAL A 112 3.95 -7.35 -0.74
C VAL A 112 4.67 -7.77 -2.02
N PRO A 113 5.67 -8.67 -1.96
CA PRO A 113 6.28 -9.22 -3.17
C PRO A 113 5.28 -10.12 -3.88
N VAL A 114 4.76 -9.69 -5.04
CA VAL A 114 3.72 -10.41 -5.78
C VAL A 114 4.25 -11.18 -6.98
N ALA A 115 5.45 -10.85 -7.44
CA ALA A 115 6.13 -11.50 -8.54
C ALA A 115 7.63 -11.57 -8.30
N ALA A 116 8.31 -12.47 -8.98
CA ALA A 116 9.76 -12.59 -8.94
C ALA A 116 10.34 -12.74 -10.35
N LYS A 117 11.60 -12.34 -10.50
CA LYS A 117 12.36 -12.52 -11.73
C LYS A 117 12.53 -13.99 -12.04
N HIS A 118 12.28 -14.36 -13.27
CA HIS A 118 12.56 -15.68 -13.81
C HIS A 118 13.43 -15.53 -15.06
N MET A 119 14.51 -16.31 -15.14
CA MET A 119 15.36 -16.35 -16.31
C MET A 119 15.05 -17.63 -17.11
N LYS A 120 14.62 -17.45 -18.35
CA LYS A 120 14.37 -18.55 -19.28
C LYS A 120 15.69 -19.15 -19.79
N GLU A 121 15.61 -20.36 -20.32
CA GLU A 121 16.77 -21.05 -20.91
C GLU A 121 17.45 -20.27 -22.04
N ASN A 122 16.70 -19.47 -22.80
CA ASN A 122 17.20 -18.60 -23.87
C ASN A 122 17.82 -17.28 -23.37
N GLY A 123 17.92 -17.05 -22.05
CA GLY A 123 18.45 -15.84 -21.43
C GLY A 123 17.45 -14.68 -21.31
N GLU A 124 16.23 -14.83 -21.80
CA GLU A 124 15.18 -13.83 -21.61
C GLU A 124 14.73 -13.78 -20.14
N VAL A 125 14.39 -12.57 -19.69
CA VAL A 125 13.86 -12.32 -18.35
C VAL A 125 12.36 -12.13 -18.44
N GLU A 126 11.63 -12.86 -17.61
CA GLU A 126 10.23 -12.62 -17.34
C GLU A 126 9.97 -12.48 -15.84
N TYR A 127 8.82 -11.96 -15.48
CA TYR A 127 8.38 -11.89 -14.09
C TYR A 127 7.19 -12.82 -13.89
N LEU A 128 7.35 -13.81 -13.02
CA LEU A 128 6.30 -14.76 -12.71
C LEU A 128 5.64 -14.44 -11.38
N PRO A 129 4.31 -14.63 -11.27
CA PRO A 129 3.60 -14.38 -10.02
C PRO A 129 4.00 -15.39 -8.94
N ILE A 130 4.19 -14.89 -7.71
CA ILE A 130 4.34 -15.72 -6.52
C ILE A 130 2.94 -16.00 -5.99
N SER A 131 2.42 -17.22 -6.25
CA SER A 131 1.00 -17.56 -6.03
C SER A 131 0.51 -17.33 -4.61
N GLU A 132 1.29 -17.71 -3.59
CA GLU A 132 0.96 -17.49 -2.18
C GLU A 132 0.87 -15.99 -1.85
N ARG A 133 1.81 -15.19 -2.35
CA ARG A 133 1.88 -13.75 -2.11
C ARG A 133 0.77 -13.01 -2.84
N MET A 134 0.43 -13.45 -4.04
CA MET A 134 -0.75 -12.94 -4.76
C MET A 134 -2.04 -13.21 -3.99
N ALA A 135 -2.23 -14.42 -3.45
CA ALA A 135 -3.39 -14.75 -2.63
C ALA A 135 -3.44 -13.88 -1.35
N PHE A 136 -2.29 -13.66 -0.71
CA PHE A 136 -2.17 -12.78 0.44
C PHE A 136 -2.53 -11.33 0.09
N MET A 137 -2.02 -10.79 -1.02
CA MET A 137 -2.36 -9.43 -1.49
C MET A 137 -3.87 -9.29 -1.75
N VAL A 138 -4.49 -10.25 -2.43
CA VAL A 138 -5.93 -10.25 -2.70
C VAL A 138 -6.73 -10.25 -1.39
N SER A 139 -6.35 -11.10 -0.42
CA SER A 139 -6.99 -11.13 0.90
C SER A 139 -6.85 -9.81 1.64
N LYS A 140 -5.67 -9.19 1.57
CA LYS A 140 -5.40 -7.89 2.18
C LYS A 140 -6.24 -6.78 1.54
N ALA A 141 -6.29 -6.72 0.22
CA ALA A 141 -7.12 -5.75 -0.51
C ALA A 141 -8.60 -5.89 -0.17
N LYS A 142 -9.11 -7.13 -0.08
CA LYS A 142 -10.48 -7.39 0.36
C LYS A 142 -10.77 -6.84 1.77
N LYS A 143 -9.84 -7.02 2.71
CA LYS A 143 -9.98 -6.50 4.07
C LYS A 143 -10.00 -4.97 4.10
N TRP A 144 -9.18 -4.32 3.28
CA TRP A 144 -9.17 -2.86 3.14
C TRP A 144 -10.47 -2.33 2.54
N ALA A 145 -11.00 -2.96 1.48
CA ALA A 145 -12.29 -2.62 0.91
C ALA A 145 -13.44 -2.75 1.94
N LEU A 146 -13.47 -3.87 2.67
CA LEU A 146 -14.44 -4.08 3.75
C LEU A 146 -14.30 -3.06 4.90
N LEU A 147 -13.06 -2.68 5.25
CA LEU A 147 -12.81 -1.69 6.29
C LEU A 147 -13.34 -0.31 5.89
N ARG A 148 -13.23 0.05 4.61
CA ARG A 148 -13.75 1.32 4.08
C ARG A 148 -15.27 1.43 4.20
N SER A 149 -15.99 0.35 3.92
CA SER A 149 -17.47 0.31 4.00
C SER A 149 -18.01 0.21 5.44
N LYS A 150 -17.13 -0.05 6.43
CA LYS A 150 -17.52 -0.26 7.81
C LYS A 150 -17.68 1.06 8.54
N GLU A 151 -18.79 1.25 9.27
CA GLU A 151 -18.98 2.41 10.14
C GLU A 151 -17.93 2.43 11.28
N ASN A 152 -17.51 3.63 11.69
CA ASN A 152 -16.46 3.78 12.71
C ASN A 152 -16.82 3.08 14.04
N LYS A 153 -18.09 3.11 14.45
CA LYS A 153 -18.57 2.44 15.67
C LYS A 153 -18.36 0.91 15.66
N ASP A 154 -18.25 0.30 14.48
CA ASP A 154 -18.10 -1.15 14.29
C ASP A 154 -16.67 -1.59 13.99
N LYS A 155 -15.75 -0.63 13.84
CA LYS A 155 -14.33 -0.90 13.67
C LYS A 155 -13.71 -1.31 15.00
N LYS A 156 -12.86 -2.34 14.97
CA LYS A 156 -12.07 -2.79 16.12
C LYS A 156 -10.62 -2.36 15.91
N ILE A 157 -10.10 -1.58 16.83
CA ILE A 157 -8.74 -1.02 16.76
C ILE A 157 -7.97 -1.53 17.97
N ALA A 158 -6.74 -1.98 17.73
CA ALA A 158 -5.78 -2.30 18.77
C ALA A 158 -4.65 -1.26 18.73
N ILE A 159 -4.32 -0.68 19.87
CA ILE A 159 -3.19 0.22 20.04
C ILE A 159 -2.16 -0.52 20.87
N ILE A 160 -0.96 -0.71 20.32
CA ILE A 160 0.11 -1.48 20.95
C ILE A 160 1.20 -0.53 21.41
N PHE A 161 1.47 -0.51 22.72
CA PHE A 161 2.58 0.25 23.28
C PHE A 161 3.87 -0.53 23.21
N HIS A 162 4.93 0.13 22.81
CA HIS A 162 6.29 -0.37 23.00
C HIS A 162 6.68 -0.29 24.47
N ASN A 163 7.37 -1.30 24.96
CA ASN A 163 7.91 -1.33 26.32
C ASN A 163 9.33 -1.91 26.30
N TYR A 164 10.32 -1.05 26.17
CA TYR A 164 11.73 -1.41 26.19
C TYR A 164 12.58 -0.36 26.92
N PRO A 165 13.43 -0.73 27.89
CA PRO A 165 13.49 -2.06 28.53
C PRO A 165 12.18 -2.41 29.23
N PRO A 166 11.89 -3.72 29.49
CA PRO A 166 10.57 -4.15 29.99
C PRO A 166 10.37 -3.78 31.47
N THR A 167 10.15 -2.51 31.72
CA THR A 167 9.86 -1.93 33.05
C THR A 167 8.60 -1.09 32.99
N ASN A 168 7.92 -0.91 34.12
CA ASN A 168 6.73 -0.06 34.18
C ASN A 168 7.02 1.41 33.78
N ALA A 169 8.21 1.89 34.05
CA ALA A 169 8.64 3.24 33.68
C ALA A 169 8.86 3.42 32.16
N SER A 170 9.01 2.32 31.43
CA SER A 170 9.30 2.33 30.00
C SER A 170 8.08 2.08 29.10
N ILE A 171 6.88 1.90 29.70
CA ILE A 171 5.65 1.67 28.93
C ILE A 171 5.36 2.88 28.06
N GLY A 172 5.32 2.65 26.74
CA GLY A 172 5.07 3.69 25.76
C GLY A 172 6.23 4.67 25.60
N SER A 173 7.42 4.39 26.13
CA SER A 173 8.56 5.28 25.99
C SER A 173 8.96 5.43 24.51
N ALA A 174 9.04 6.67 24.04
CA ALA A 174 9.53 7.01 22.70
C ALA A 174 10.24 8.35 22.79
N PHE A 175 11.43 8.45 22.19
CA PHE A 175 12.23 9.66 22.27
C PHE A 175 11.46 10.87 21.69
N GLY A 176 11.30 11.90 22.49
CA GLY A 176 10.64 13.15 22.06
C GLY A 176 9.10 13.08 21.93
N LEU A 177 8.47 11.97 22.33
CA LEU A 177 7.01 11.81 22.28
C LEU A 177 6.42 11.59 23.68
N ASP A 178 5.46 12.40 24.07
CA ASP A 178 4.56 12.09 25.18
C ASP A 178 3.50 11.08 24.69
N SER A 179 3.80 9.79 24.86
CA SER A 179 2.97 8.71 24.38
C SER A 179 1.62 8.65 25.09
N ILE A 180 1.58 8.95 26.37
CA ILE A 180 0.34 8.90 27.18
C ILE A 180 -0.61 9.99 26.75
N GLU A 181 -0.12 11.22 26.64
CA GLU A 181 -0.93 12.34 26.17
C GLU A 181 -1.34 12.16 24.70
N SER A 182 -0.46 11.65 23.85
CA SER A 182 -0.77 11.32 22.45
C SER A 182 -1.92 10.34 22.33
N ILE A 183 -1.93 9.26 23.16
CA ILE A 183 -3.04 8.31 23.18
C ILE A 183 -4.32 8.95 23.72
N ARG A 184 -4.24 9.73 24.77
CA ARG A 184 -5.42 10.45 25.30
C ARG A 184 -6.08 11.30 24.20
N LEU A 185 -5.29 12.09 23.48
CA LEU A 185 -5.77 12.91 22.37
C LEU A 185 -6.32 12.06 21.21
N LEU A 186 -5.64 10.96 20.87
CA LEU A 186 -6.09 10.04 19.84
C LEU A 186 -7.46 9.43 20.20
N LEU A 187 -7.61 8.90 21.40
CA LEU A 187 -8.88 8.32 21.85
C LEU A 187 -10.01 9.37 21.89
N GLN A 188 -9.71 10.58 22.33
CA GLN A 188 -10.66 11.70 22.30
C GLN A 188 -11.10 12.02 20.86
N ARG A 189 -10.15 12.07 19.90
CA ARG A 189 -10.44 12.30 18.48
C ARG A 189 -11.27 11.14 17.90
N MET A 190 -10.89 9.90 18.18
CA MET A 190 -11.62 8.72 17.74
C MET A 190 -13.08 8.74 18.23
N LYS A 191 -13.30 9.10 19.49
CA LYS A 191 -14.66 9.25 20.03
C LYS A 191 -15.46 10.31 19.25
N GLY A 192 -14.82 11.46 18.93
CA GLY A 192 -15.42 12.51 18.10
C GLY A 192 -15.76 12.06 16.68
N GLU A 193 -15.01 11.12 16.13
CA GLU A 193 -15.24 10.51 14.80
C GLU A 193 -16.17 9.30 14.84
N GLY A 194 -16.83 9.04 15.98
CA GLY A 194 -17.85 7.99 16.12
C GLY A 194 -17.32 6.58 16.37
N TYR A 195 -16.06 6.42 16.75
CA TYR A 195 -15.56 5.14 17.24
C TYR A 195 -16.08 4.85 18.63
N ARG A 196 -16.26 3.57 18.96
CA ARG A 196 -16.51 3.15 20.35
C ARG A 196 -15.19 3.21 21.11
N VAL A 197 -15.14 4.11 22.07
CA VAL A 197 -14.02 4.27 22.99
C VAL A 197 -14.62 4.22 24.40
N ASP A 198 -14.46 3.05 25.04
CA ASP A 198 -14.91 2.78 26.41
C ASP A 198 -13.79 2.99 27.40
#